data_c72a008aa5b5428b00b1e87cd6530a7c
#
_entry.id   c72a008aa5b5428b00b1e87cd6530a7c
#
_cell.length_a   1.000
_cell.length_b   1.000
_cell.length_c   1.000
_cell.angle_alpha   90.00
_cell.angle_beta   90.00
_cell.angle_gamma   90.00
#
_symmetry.space_group_name_H-M   'P 1'
#
loop_
_entity.id
_entity.type
_entity.pdbx_description
1 polymer ?
#
loop_
_entity_poly.entity_id
_entity_poly.type
_entity_poly.pdbx_seq_one_letter_code
_entity_poly.pdbx_strand_id
1 'polypeptide(L)'
;SKEGYKCSFTESVKKFVGKDLPSILHQVECELGKQLSEGFMQRLQTETYKAFREHLRPVDGIEMVLDQIAAPKCVASSGNMEKMDLTLNLTGLRHHFGDAIFSAHQVAQGKPHPDLFLHAARHFGVSPHLCTVIEDSVPGVVGARAAGMTVLGYAGGKYIPPRHDQSLSEAGAQVFFNMRALPGLLGIKPL
;
A
#
# COMPACT_ATOMS: atom_id res chain seq x y z
N SER A 1 19.73 -12.71 -11.72
CA SER A 1 18.49 -12.69 -12.53
C SER A 1 18.80 -13.12 -13.96
N LYS A 2 17.79 -13.52 -14.75
CA LYS A 2 17.92 -13.85 -16.18
C LYS A 2 18.39 -12.65 -17.02
N GLU A 3 18.16 -11.43 -16.53
CA GLU A 3 18.60 -10.18 -17.17
C GLU A 3 20.09 -9.84 -16.94
N GLY A 4 20.77 -10.57 -16.06
CA GLY A 4 22.14 -10.27 -15.66
C GLY A 4 22.27 -9.21 -14.57
N TYR A 5 21.17 -8.59 -14.12
CA TYR A 5 21.19 -7.62 -13.04
C TYR A 5 21.51 -8.32 -11.71
N LYS A 6 22.59 -7.90 -11.07
CA LYS A 6 23.03 -8.40 -9.77
C LYS A 6 22.79 -7.33 -8.72
N CYS A 7 22.00 -7.65 -7.73
CA CYS A 7 21.70 -6.76 -6.61
C CYS A 7 21.46 -7.61 -5.36
N SER A 8 22.15 -7.32 -4.28
CA SER A 8 21.90 -7.96 -3.00
C SER A 8 20.55 -7.47 -2.42
N PHE A 9 20.01 -8.22 -1.47
CA PHE A 9 18.76 -7.80 -0.79
C PHE A 9 18.90 -6.41 -0.16
N THR A 10 19.99 -6.15 0.56
CA THR A 10 20.25 -4.86 1.20
C THR A 10 20.34 -3.71 0.20
N GLU A 11 20.98 -3.94 -0.95
CA GLU A 11 21.05 -2.95 -2.03
C GLU A 11 19.68 -2.72 -2.68
N SER A 12 18.90 -3.79 -2.89
CA SER A 12 17.55 -3.65 -3.47
C SER A 12 16.63 -2.84 -2.57
N VAL A 13 16.69 -3.04 -1.25
CA VAL A 13 15.94 -2.23 -0.29
C VAL A 13 16.33 -0.75 -0.41
N LYS A 14 17.64 -0.44 -0.41
CA LYS A 14 18.11 0.94 -0.54
C LYS A 14 17.74 1.60 -1.87
N LYS A 15 17.78 0.83 -2.96
CA LYS A 15 17.59 1.35 -4.31
C LYS A 15 16.12 1.51 -4.70
N PHE A 16 15.24 0.60 -4.25
CA PHE A 16 13.92 0.40 -4.83
C PHE A 16 12.76 0.63 -3.88
N VAL A 17 12.95 0.47 -2.57
CA VAL A 17 11.85 0.70 -1.62
C VAL A 17 11.41 2.16 -1.65
N GLY A 18 10.09 2.36 -1.78
CA GLY A 18 9.48 3.70 -1.87
C GLY A 18 9.42 4.28 -3.28
N LYS A 19 9.94 3.59 -4.29
CA LYS A 19 9.83 4.01 -5.70
C LYS A 19 8.69 3.28 -6.40
N ASP A 20 8.10 3.93 -7.39
CA ASP A 20 7.16 3.30 -8.30
C ASP A 20 7.87 2.33 -9.27
N LEU A 21 7.12 1.36 -9.77
CA LEU A 21 7.68 0.31 -10.62
C LEU A 21 8.30 0.86 -11.93
N PRO A 22 7.70 1.82 -12.66
CA PRO A 22 8.31 2.42 -13.83
C PRO A 22 9.70 3.02 -13.55
N SER A 23 9.82 3.78 -12.47
CA SER A 23 11.12 4.37 -12.05
C SER A 23 12.16 3.30 -11.72
N ILE A 24 11.76 2.20 -11.07
CA ILE A 24 12.64 1.06 -10.79
C ILE A 24 13.12 0.41 -12.08
N LEU A 25 12.22 0.15 -13.02
CA LEU A 25 12.56 -0.49 -14.29
C LEU A 25 13.51 0.37 -15.10
N HIS A 26 13.22 1.67 -15.21
CA HIS A 26 14.11 2.61 -15.90
C HIS A 26 15.50 2.65 -15.28
N GLN A 27 15.60 2.70 -13.94
CA GLN A 27 16.88 2.66 -13.25
C GLN A 27 17.64 1.36 -13.53
N VAL A 28 16.97 0.21 -13.53
CA VAL A 28 17.58 -1.09 -13.83
C VAL A 28 18.09 -1.14 -15.26
N GLU A 29 17.33 -0.63 -16.23
CA GLU A 29 17.74 -0.54 -17.63
C GLU A 29 18.97 0.35 -17.81
N CYS A 30 19.00 1.51 -17.15
CA CYS A 30 20.16 2.41 -17.14
C CYS A 30 21.41 1.70 -16.57
N GLU A 31 21.28 1.01 -15.44
CA GLU A 31 22.39 0.29 -14.81
C GLU A 31 22.87 -0.93 -15.62
N LEU A 32 21.96 -1.56 -16.39
CA LEU A 32 22.30 -2.68 -17.30
C LEU A 32 22.89 -2.20 -18.65
N GLY A 33 22.64 -0.93 -19.03
CA GLY A 33 22.99 -0.41 -20.36
C GLY A 33 22.18 -1.03 -21.51
N LYS A 34 21.02 -1.64 -21.20
CA LYS A 34 20.13 -2.27 -22.18
C LYS A 34 18.69 -2.29 -21.69
N GLN A 35 17.75 -2.41 -22.61
CA GLN A 35 16.35 -2.63 -22.28
C GLN A 35 16.13 -4.02 -21.67
N LEU A 36 15.11 -4.13 -20.83
CA LEU A 36 14.67 -5.41 -20.28
C LEU A 36 14.07 -6.28 -21.40
N SER A 37 14.31 -7.59 -21.30
CA SER A 37 13.88 -8.52 -22.34
C SER A 37 12.36 -8.61 -22.43
N GLU A 38 11.87 -8.96 -23.62
CA GLU A 38 10.45 -9.25 -23.82
C GLU A 38 9.93 -10.28 -22.79
N GLY A 39 8.72 -10.06 -22.30
CA GLY A 39 8.11 -10.89 -21.25
C GLY A 39 8.71 -10.72 -19.86
N PHE A 40 9.64 -9.77 -19.63
CA PHE A 40 10.20 -9.51 -18.29
C PHE A 40 9.10 -9.21 -17.27
N MET A 41 8.14 -8.35 -17.61
CA MET A 41 7.05 -7.99 -16.71
C MET A 41 6.20 -9.19 -16.31
N GLN A 42 5.92 -10.09 -17.24
CA GLN A 42 5.16 -11.30 -16.96
C GLN A 42 5.93 -12.25 -16.03
N ARG A 43 7.23 -12.41 -16.25
CA ARG A 43 8.10 -13.19 -15.35
C ARG A 43 8.16 -12.56 -13.96
N LEU A 44 8.31 -11.25 -13.87
CA LEU A 44 8.35 -10.53 -12.60
C LEU A 44 7.04 -10.72 -11.82
N GLN A 45 5.90 -10.62 -12.48
CA GLN A 45 4.60 -10.87 -11.87
C GLN A 45 4.48 -12.32 -11.38
N THR A 46 4.85 -13.28 -12.20
CA THR A 46 4.81 -14.71 -11.84
C THR A 46 5.66 -15.01 -10.59
N GLU A 47 6.90 -14.54 -10.57
CA GLU A 47 7.81 -14.73 -9.44
C GLU A 47 7.31 -13.99 -8.19
N THR A 48 6.76 -12.79 -8.36
CA THR A 48 6.17 -12.03 -7.24
C THR A 48 4.97 -12.78 -6.64
N TYR A 49 4.07 -13.29 -7.45
CA TYR A 49 2.90 -14.03 -6.96
C TYR A 49 3.29 -15.37 -6.33
N LYS A 50 4.34 -16.03 -6.84
CA LYS A 50 4.91 -17.20 -6.19
C LYS A 50 5.44 -16.84 -4.79
N ALA A 51 6.25 -15.79 -4.69
CA ALA A 51 6.78 -15.33 -3.41
C ALA A 51 5.67 -14.94 -2.42
N PHE A 52 4.58 -14.34 -2.89
CA PHE A 52 3.42 -14.06 -2.04
C PHE A 52 2.81 -15.34 -1.47
N ARG A 53 2.60 -16.38 -2.27
CA ARG A 53 2.05 -17.65 -1.79
C ARG A 53 2.93 -18.32 -0.72
N GLU A 54 4.23 -18.17 -0.84
CA GLU A 54 5.20 -18.79 0.07
C GLU A 54 5.43 -17.97 1.36
N HIS A 55 5.49 -16.66 1.23
CA HIS A 55 6.07 -15.80 2.27
C HIS A 55 5.18 -14.69 2.77
N LEU A 56 4.10 -14.33 2.07
CA LEU A 56 3.25 -13.23 2.50
C LEU A 56 2.59 -13.54 3.84
N ARG A 57 2.65 -12.57 4.75
CA ARG A 57 1.98 -12.62 6.05
C ARG A 57 1.30 -11.29 6.31
N PRO A 58 0.16 -11.27 6.99
CA PRO A 58 -0.47 -10.02 7.38
C PRO A 58 0.42 -9.24 8.35
N VAL A 59 0.17 -7.94 8.44
CA VAL A 59 0.78 -7.11 9.49
C VAL A 59 0.30 -7.62 10.85
N ASP A 60 1.23 -7.74 11.81
CA ASP A 60 0.90 -8.25 13.14
C ASP A 60 -0.22 -7.43 13.80
N GLY A 61 -1.24 -8.12 14.30
CA GLY A 61 -2.39 -7.54 14.98
C GLY A 61 -3.47 -6.96 14.05
N ILE A 62 -3.30 -6.95 12.73
CA ILE A 62 -4.28 -6.31 11.81
C ILE A 62 -5.65 -6.99 11.84
N GLU A 63 -5.70 -8.31 11.92
CA GLU A 63 -6.96 -9.06 11.96
C GLU A 63 -7.80 -8.66 13.19
N MET A 64 -7.19 -8.70 14.37
CA MET A 64 -7.82 -8.26 15.62
C MET A 64 -8.31 -6.79 15.54
N VAL A 65 -7.54 -5.93 14.89
CA VAL A 65 -7.91 -4.52 14.71
C VAL A 65 -9.11 -4.38 13.78
N LEU A 66 -9.13 -5.12 12.66
CA LEU A 66 -10.24 -5.08 11.71
C LEU A 66 -11.56 -5.61 12.33
N ASP A 67 -11.48 -6.59 13.23
CA ASP A 67 -12.63 -7.10 14.00
C ASP A 67 -13.22 -6.05 14.93
N GLN A 68 -12.38 -5.19 15.51
CA GLN A 68 -12.84 -4.13 16.42
C GLN A 68 -13.44 -2.91 15.69
N ILE A 69 -13.18 -2.75 14.39
CA ILE A 69 -13.71 -1.64 13.61
C ILE A 69 -15.09 -2.00 13.07
N ALA A 70 -16.14 -1.50 13.72
CA ALA A 70 -17.52 -1.68 13.26
C ALA A 70 -17.89 -0.77 12.07
N ALA A 71 -17.18 0.35 11.89
CA ALA A 71 -17.41 1.27 10.78
C ALA A 71 -17.16 0.61 9.42
N PRO A 72 -17.83 1.08 8.35
CA PRO A 72 -17.53 0.65 7.00
C PRO A 72 -16.03 0.84 6.68
N LYS A 73 -15.43 -0.16 6.04
CA LYS A 73 -14.01 -0.17 5.72
C LYS A 73 -13.75 -0.72 4.32
N CYS A 74 -12.71 -0.24 3.69
CA CYS A 74 -12.34 -0.63 2.33
C CYS A 74 -10.83 -0.73 2.15
N VAL A 75 -10.44 -1.31 1.03
CA VAL A 75 -9.08 -1.24 0.52
C VAL A 75 -9.04 -0.28 -0.67
N ALA A 76 -8.11 0.68 -0.65
CA ALA A 76 -7.83 1.60 -1.75
C ALA A 76 -6.34 1.50 -2.11
N SER A 77 -6.02 0.87 -3.24
CA SER A 77 -4.65 0.49 -3.60
C SER A 77 -4.25 0.90 -5.02
N SER A 78 -2.96 1.18 -5.22
CA SER A 78 -2.38 1.35 -6.55
C SER A 78 -2.22 0.03 -7.32
N GLY A 79 -2.37 -1.12 -6.65
CA GLY A 79 -2.33 -2.45 -7.26
C GLY A 79 -3.57 -2.74 -8.12
N ASN A 80 -3.43 -3.68 -9.07
CA ASN A 80 -4.59 -4.19 -9.81
C ASN A 80 -5.46 -5.10 -8.93
N MET A 81 -6.68 -5.37 -9.38
CA MET A 81 -7.65 -6.18 -8.63
C MET A 81 -7.14 -7.60 -8.36
N GLU A 82 -6.52 -8.25 -9.36
CA GLU A 82 -5.97 -9.60 -9.23
C GLU A 82 -4.95 -9.71 -8.10
N LYS A 83 -4.02 -8.74 -8.01
CA LYS A 83 -3.02 -8.69 -6.93
C LYS A 83 -3.68 -8.50 -5.57
N MET A 84 -4.66 -7.60 -5.47
CA MET A 84 -5.36 -7.33 -4.22
C MET A 84 -6.15 -8.56 -3.75
N ASP A 85 -6.92 -9.19 -4.63
CA ASP A 85 -7.64 -10.41 -4.30
C ASP A 85 -6.70 -11.53 -3.86
N LEU A 86 -5.59 -11.74 -4.57
CA LEU A 86 -4.59 -12.73 -4.19
C LEU A 86 -4.04 -12.45 -2.79
N THR A 87 -3.58 -11.22 -2.53
CA THR A 87 -2.92 -10.88 -1.26
C THR A 87 -3.89 -10.90 -0.08
N LEU A 88 -5.11 -10.42 -0.25
CA LEU A 88 -6.13 -10.42 0.79
C LEU A 88 -6.62 -11.85 1.12
N ASN A 89 -6.74 -12.72 0.11
CA ASN A 89 -7.09 -14.12 0.35
C ASN A 89 -5.95 -14.88 1.04
N LEU A 90 -4.70 -14.69 0.59
CA LEU A 90 -3.53 -15.34 1.22
C LEU A 90 -3.33 -14.94 2.68
N THR A 91 -3.70 -13.72 3.04
CA THR A 91 -3.60 -13.21 4.41
C THR A 91 -4.85 -13.43 5.25
N GLY A 92 -5.91 -14.01 4.67
CA GLY A 92 -7.18 -14.23 5.36
C GLY A 92 -8.03 -12.98 5.58
N LEU A 93 -7.62 -11.81 5.05
CA LEU A 93 -8.26 -10.53 5.34
C LEU A 93 -9.40 -10.16 4.39
N ARG A 94 -9.61 -10.92 3.32
CA ARG A 94 -10.59 -10.61 2.26
C ARG A 94 -12.01 -10.40 2.79
N HIS A 95 -12.41 -11.19 3.77
CA HIS A 95 -13.76 -11.19 4.33
C HIS A 95 -14.13 -9.88 5.06
N HIS A 96 -13.15 -9.12 5.56
CA HIS A 96 -13.41 -7.85 6.24
C HIS A 96 -13.90 -6.73 5.31
N PHE A 97 -13.69 -6.85 4.00
CA PHE A 97 -13.91 -5.76 3.05
C PHE A 97 -15.06 -6.02 2.07
N GLY A 98 -15.59 -7.25 1.97
CA GLY A 98 -16.64 -7.57 1.00
C GLY A 98 -16.27 -7.10 -0.42
N ASP A 99 -17.13 -6.33 -1.06
CA ASP A 99 -16.89 -5.78 -2.40
C ASP A 99 -16.20 -4.40 -2.38
N ALA A 100 -15.91 -3.86 -1.20
CA ALA A 100 -15.30 -2.55 -1.04
C ALA A 100 -13.77 -2.59 -1.23
N ILE A 101 -13.32 -3.00 -2.42
CA ILE A 101 -11.92 -3.03 -2.83
C ILE A 101 -11.77 -2.17 -4.08
N PHE A 102 -10.95 -1.13 -4.00
CA PHE A 102 -10.78 -0.13 -5.05
C PHE A 102 -9.35 -0.08 -5.55
N SER A 103 -9.20 -0.15 -6.87
CA SER A 103 -7.93 -0.06 -7.58
C SER A 103 -7.75 1.32 -8.21
N ALA A 104 -6.51 1.82 -8.26
CA ALA A 104 -6.19 3.01 -9.03
C ALA A 104 -6.55 2.90 -10.52
N HIS A 105 -6.69 1.69 -11.06
CA HIS A 105 -7.16 1.47 -12.44
C HIS A 105 -8.65 1.81 -12.68
N GLN A 106 -9.42 2.08 -11.62
CA GLN A 106 -10.83 2.46 -11.69
C GLN A 106 -11.06 3.99 -11.71
N VAL A 107 -9.98 4.77 -11.63
CA VAL A 107 -10.04 6.24 -11.56
C VAL A 107 -9.15 6.87 -12.62
N ALA A 108 -9.38 8.17 -12.91
CA ALA A 108 -8.62 8.89 -13.91
C ALA A 108 -7.16 9.07 -13.51
N GLN A 109 -6.91 9.36 -12.23
CA GLN A 109 -5.58 9.57 -11.69
C GLN A 109 -5.39 8.81 -10.37
N GLY A 110 -4.33 7.99 -10.30
CA GLY A 110 -3.95 7.29 -9.07
C GLY A 110 -3.19 8.19 -8.08
N LYS A 111 -2.79 7.62 -6.94
CA LYS A 111 -1.95 8.30 -5.93
C LYS A 111 -0.73 8.94 -6.61
N PRO A 112 -0.40 10.19 -6.36
CA PRO A 112 -0.81 11.05 -5.22
C PRO A 112 -2.07 11.88 -5.45
N HIS A 113 -2.83 11.69 -6.53
CA HIS A 113 -4.10 12.38 -6.74
C HIS A 113 -5.20 11.83 -5.81
N PRO A 114 -6.22 12.65 -5.47
CA PRO A 114 -7.26 12.29 -4.50
C PRO A 114 -8.31 11.32 -5.05
N ASP A 115 -8.33 11.06 -6.35
CA ASP A 115 -9.41 10.42 -7.09
C ASP A 115 -9.81 9.07 -6.50
N LEU A 116 -8.83 8.24 -6.15
CA LEU A 116 -9.07 6.91 -5.58
C LEU A 116 -9.77 6.98 -4.22
N PHE A 117 -9.35 7.91 -3.37
CA PHE A 117 -9.94 8.10 -2.05
C PHE A 117 -11.35 8.70 -2.14
N LEU A 118 -11.54 9.67 -3.04
CA LEU A 118 -12.85 10.24 -3.33
C LEU A 118 -13.81 9.21 -3.94
N HIS A 119 -13.30 8.31 -4.78
CA HIS A 119 -14.06 7.19 -5.32
C HIS A 119 -14.56 6.26 -4.20
N ALA A 120 -13.68 5.88 -3.27
CA ALA A 120 -14.04 5.06 -2.13
C ALA A 120 -15.09 5.75 -1.21
N ALA A 121 -14.91 7.04 -0.91
CA ALA A 121 -15.86 7.79 -0.10
C ALA A 121 -17.26 7.86 -0.77
N ARG A 122 -17.32 8.10 -2.09
CA ARG A 122 -18.56 8.09 -2.86
C ARG A 122 -19.28 6.75 -2.81
N HIS A 123 -18.55 5.64 -2.87
CA HIS A 123 -19.13 4.29 -2.77
C HIS A 123 -19.94 4.11 -1.49
N PHE A 124 -19.46 4.66 -0.37
CA PHE A 124 -20.14 4.58 0.91
C PHE A 124 -21.15 5.74 1.14
N GLY A 125 -21.23 6.70 0.24
CA GLY A 125 -22.07 7.91 0.43
C GLY A 125 -21.60 8.77 1.61
N VAL A 126 -20.30 8.72 1.97
CA VAL A 126 -19.73 9.40 3.13
C VAL A 126 -18.92 10.62 2.68
N SER A 127 -19.07 11.72 3.42
CA SER A 127 -18.24 12.91 3.17
C SER A 127 -16.76 12.64 3.49
N PRO A 128 -15.80 13.07 2.63
CA PRO A 128 -14.39 12.80 2.82
C PRO A 128 -13.83 13.19 4.19
N HIS A 129 -14.28 14.30 4.77
CA HIS A 129 -13.81 14.76 6.08
C HIS A 129 -14.21 13.83 7.25
N LEU A 130 -15.13 12.89 7.03
CA LEU A 130 -15.49 11.84 7.99
C LEU A 130 -14.71 10.54 7.78
N CYS A 131 -13.87 10.49 6.75
CA CYS A 131 -13.05 9.32 6.44
C CYS A 131 -11.67 9.43 7.09
N THR A 132 -11.18 8.30 7.62
CA THR A 132 -9.80 8.16 8.06
C THR A 132 -9.09 7.17 7.14
N VAL A 133 -7.94 7.55 6.63
CA VAL A 133 -7.08 6.73 5.78
C VAL A 133 -5.89 6.25 6.58
N ILE A 134 -5.61 4.94 6.50
CA ILE A 134 -4.37 4.33 7.02
C ILE A 134 -3.47 4.09 5.82
N GLU A 135 -2.31 4.71 5.80
CA GLU A 135 -1.37 4.68 4.67
C GLU A 135 0.07 4.48 5.15
N ASP A 136 0.87 3.83 4.30
CA ASP A 136 2.30 3.61 4.53
C ASP A 136 3.18 4.29 3.48
N SER A 137 2.59 5.00 2.52
CA SER A 137 3.30 5.64 1.42
C SER A 137 3.09 7.16 1.37
N VAL A 138 4.14 7.91 1.05
CA VAL A 138 4.05 9.37 0.87
C VAL A 138 3.02 9.75 -0.21
N PRO A 139 2.99 9.11 -1.40
CA PRO A 139 1.96 9.42 -2.40
C PRO A 139 0.53 9.16 -1.89
N GLY A 140 0.34 8.11 -1.09
CA GLY A 140 -0.97 7.83 -0.49
C GLY A 140 -1.38 8.87 0.54
N VAL A 141 -0.46 9.30 1.41
CA VAL A 141 -0.72 10.38 2.37
C VAL A 141 -1.11 11.67 1.65
N VAL A 142 -0.34 12.07 0.62
CA VAL A 142 -0.63 13.29 -0.17
C VAL A 142 -2.01 13.19 -0.82
N GLY A 143 -2.35 12.08 -1.46
CA GLY A 143 -3.65 11.89 -2.11
C GLY A 143 -4.83 11.92 -1.12
N ALA A 144 -4.68 11.27 0.03
CA ALA A 144 -5.72 11.26 1.07
C ALA A 144 -5.91 12.65 1.70
N ARG A 145 -4.82 13.38 1.94
CA ARG A 145 -4.87 14.78 2.40
C ARG A 145 -5.53 15.69 1.37
N ALA A 146 -5.19 15.53 0.09
CA ALA A 146 -5.82 16.28 -1.01
C ALA A 146 -7.32 15.96 -1.13
N ALA A 147 -7.76 14.75 -0.75
CA ALA A 147 -9.16 14.39 -0.65
C ALA A 147 -9.89 15.01 0.56
N GLY A 148 -9.18 15.69 1.47
CA GLY A 148 -9.74 16.27 2.69
C GLY A 148 -9.98 15.25 3.81
N MET A 149 -9.28 14.13 3.80
CA MET A 149 -9.41 13.05 4.77
C MET A 149 -8.40 13.16 5.91
N THR A 150 -8.70 12.57 7.07
CA THR A 150 -7.73 12.33 8.14
C THR A 150 -6.79 11.21 7.74
N VAL A 151 -5.48 11.36 8.01
CA VAL A 151 -4.49 10.36 7.62
C VAL A 151 -3.66 9.91 8.81
N LEU A 152 -3.66 8.60 9.04
CA LEU A 152 -2.78 7.90 9.97
C LEU A 152 -1.68 7.20 9.16
N GLY A 153 -0.42 7.59 9.36
CA GLY A 153 0.74 7.07 8.64
C GLY A 153 1.35 5.87 9.36
N TYR A 154 1.28 4.69 8.77
CA TYR A 154 1.86 3.48 9.37
C TYR A 154 3.34 3.32 9.00
N ALA A 155 4.22 3.42 9.99
CA ALA A 155 5.66 3.26 9.85
C ALA A 155 6.23 2.04 10.60
N GLY A 156 5.38 1.02 10.88
CA GLY A 156 5.77 -0.20 11.61
C GLY A 156 6.19 -1.37 10.71
N GLY A 157 6.36 -1.18 9.40
CA GLY A 157 6.79 -2.21 8.46
C GLY A 157 8.23 -2.70 8.71
N LYS A 158 8.54 -3.94 8.31
CA LYS A 158 9.88 -4.53 8.51
C LYS A 158 10.97 -3.92 7.63
N TYR A 159 10.61 -3.40 6.46
CA TYR A 159 11.53 -2.94 5.41
C TYR A 159 11.16 -1.52 4.98
N ILE A 160 11.26 -0.58 5.92
CA ILE A 160 11.01 0.83 5.66
C ILE A 160 12.32 1.58 5.43
N PRO A 161 12.34 2.58 4.50
CA PRO A 161 13.51 3.41 4.29
C PRO A 161 13.86 4.21 5.57
N PRO A 162 15.13 4.57 5.76
CA PRO A 162 15.50 5.50 6.82
C PRO A 162 14.68 6.79 6.73
N ARG A 163 14.22 7.31 7.88
CA ARG A 163 13.43 8.55 7.99
C ARG A 163 12.06 8.49 7.27
N HIS A 164 11.55 7.31 7.01
CA HIS A 164 10.24 7.14 6.35
C HIS A 164 9.10 7.74 7.18
N ASP A 165 9.14 7.54 8.48
CA ASP A 165 8.23 8.15 9.47
C ASP A 165 8.22 9.67 9.36
N GLN A 166 9.39 10.29 9.25
CA GLN A 166 9.51 11.73 9.01
C GLN A 166 8.86 12.12 7.68
N SER A 167 9.11 11.38 6.61
CA SER A 167 8.51 11.66 5.30
C SER A 167 6.98 11.56 5.32
N LEU A 168 6.41 10.59 6.03
CA LEU A 168 4.95 10.49 6.21
C LEU A 168 4.39 11.66 7.03
N SER A 169 5.11 12.08 8.08
CA SER A 169 4.73 13.24 8.90
C SER A 169 4.78 14.54 8.11
N GLU A 170 5.85 14.77 7.35
CA GLU A 170 6.01 15.94 6.48
C GLU A 170 4.92 15.99 5.39
N ALA A 171 4.45 14.84 4.91
CA ALA A 171 3.32 14.75 3.98
C ALA A 171 1.96 15.03 4.66
N GLY A 172 1.90 15.13 5.99
CA GLY A 172 0.71 15.51 6.74
C GLY A 172 -0.03 14.36 7.44
N ALA A 173 0.62 13.20 7.65
CA ALA A 173 0.06 12.10 8.42
C ALA A 173 0.39 12.19 9.91
N GLN A 174 -0.51 11.74 10.77
CA GLN A 174 -0.18 11.36 12.14
C GLN A 174 0.46 9.98 12.12
N VAL A 175 1.75 9.89 12.44
CA VAL A 175 2.53 8.66 12.31
C VAL A 175 2.32 7.72 13.51
N PHE A 176 2.23 6.42 13.24
CA PHE A 176 2.21 5.37 14.25
C PHE A 176 2.98 4.13 13.76
N PHE A 177 3.43 3.29 14.73
CA PHE A 177 4.37 2.18 14.46
C PHE A 177 3.80 0.80 14.81
N ASN A 178 2.78 0.75 15.64
CA ASN A 178 2.18 -0.52 16.09
C ASN A 178 0.71 -0.57 15.65
N MET A 179 0.37 -1.55 14.81
CA MET A 179 -0.99 -1.70 14.32
C MET A 179 -2.01 -1.90 15.45
N ARG A 180 -1.62 -2.52 16.55
CA ARG A 180 -2.48 -2.70 17.74
C ARG A 180 -2.87 -1.39 18.43
N ALA A 181 -2.19 -0.28 18.13
CA ALA A 181 -2.57 1.04 18.64
C ALA A 181 -3.68 1.71 17.83
N LEU A 182 -3.98 1.19 16.62
CA LEU A 182 -4.93 1.80 15.69
C LEU A 182 -6.34 1.99 16.28
N PRO A 183 -6.95 1.05 17.02
CA PRO A 183 -8.27 1.27 17.63
C PRO A 183 -8.31 2.52 18.51
N GLY A 184 -7.30 2.70 19.35
CA GLY A 184 -7.19 3.90 20.20
C GLY A 184 -7.04 5.20 19.39
N LEU A 185 -6.27 5.18 18.30
CA LEU A 185 -6.11 6.32 17.39
C LEU A 185 -7.42 6.66 16.64
N LEU A 186 -8.28 5.68 16.44
CA LEU A 186 -9.61 5.83 15.85
C LEU A 186 -10.69 6.18 16.90
N GLY A 187 -10.32 6.33 18.18
CA GLY A 187 -11.27 6.61 19.26
C GLY A 187 -12.16 5.42 19.65
N ILE A 188 -11.80 4.21 19.23
CA ILE A 188 -12.50 2.98 19.58
C ILE A 188 -12.10 2.59 21.01
N LYS A 189 -13.07 2.51 21.91
CA LYS A 189 -12.82 2.07 23.28
C LYS A 189 -12.48 0.57 23.30
N PRO A 190 -11.51 0.14 24.11
CA PRO A 190 -11.32 -1.29 24.36
C PRO A 190 -12.62 -1.93 24.88
N LEU A 191 -12.90 -3.15 24.41
CA LEU A 191 -13.98 -3.98 24.96
C LEU A 191 -13.64 -4.42 26.37
#